data_1ed6d90d2fe58c64082c8ccd7c39344a
#
_entry.id   1ed6d90d2fe58c64082c8ccd7c39344a
#
_cell.length_a   1.000
_cell.length_b   1.000
_cell.length_c   1.000
_cell.angle_alpha   90.00
_cell.angle_beta   90.00
_cell.angle_gamma   90.00
#
_symmetry.space_group_name_H-M   'P 1'
#
loop_
_entity.id
_entity.type
_entity.pdbx_description
1 polymer ?
#
loop_
_entity_poly.entity_id
_entity_poly.type
_entity_poly.pdbx_seq_one_letter_code
_entity_poly.pdbx_strand_id
1 'polypeptide(L)'
;LNWPTTIQGVSPAYLDIRAWGLKDGVAFTDADVTAAAKVCLLGQTVVNNLFIAGENPVGQIIRFNKIPFRVIGVLAQKGENAFGQDQDDIILTPYTTVQERILSTIYFQNIYVSALNEQVTDAAVAEISQILRSTHRLKPTDIDDFAVRTQEELINTFSSTSQLLTVL
;
A
#
# COMPACT_ATOMS: atom_id res chain seq x y z
N LEU A 1 -0.81 -1.82 25.18
CA LEU A 1 -0.30 -0.67 24.45
C LEU A 1 -1.29 -0.29 23.35
N ASN A 2 -1.33 0.98 22.96
CA ASN A 2 -2.19 1.51 21.91
C ASN A 2 -1.36 2.49 21.07
N TRP A 3 -1.43 2.36 19.74
CA TRP A 3 -0.66 3.18 18.80
C TRP A 3 -1.56 3.60 17.62
N PRO A 4 -1.66 4.89 17.30
CA PRO A 4 -2.36 5.34 16.10
C PRO A 4 -1.51 5.02 14.86
N THR A 5 -2.05 4.25 13.94
CA THR A 5 -1.36 3.86 12.71
C THR A 5 -2.34 3.68 11.56
N THR A 6 -1.83 3.59 10.34
CA THR A 6 -2.62 3.35 9.13
C THR A 6 -2.71 1.86 8.84
N ILE A 7 -3.92 1.38 8.54
CA ILE A 7 -4.13 0.05 7.96
C ILE A 7 -4.42 0.19 6.47
N GLN A 8 -3.72 -0.59 5.66
CA GLN A 8 -3.89 -0.61 4.20
C GLN A 8 -4.21 -2.02 3.73
N GLY A 9 -5.29 -2.13 2.96
CA GLY A 9 -5.65 -3.37 2.27
C GLY A 9 -4.93 -3.47 0.94
N VAL A 10 -4.16 -4.53 0.74
CA VAL A 10 -3.34 -4.73 -0.46
C VAL A 10 -3.48 -6.14 -1.02
N SER A 11 -3.10 -6.33 -2.29
CA SER A 11 -2.94 -7.67 -2.89
C SER A 11 -1.60 -8.28 -2.48
N PRO A 12 -1.41 -9.61 -2.59
CA PRO A 12 -0.11 -10.25 -2.35
C PRO A 12 1.02 -9.68 -3.20
N ALA A 13 0.74 -9.33 -4.46
CA ALA A 13 1.71 -8.73 -5.38
C ALA A 13 2.22 -7.34 -4.95
N TYR A 14 1.58 -6.68 -3.99
CA TYR A 14 1.98 -5.35 -3.52
C TYR A 14 3.41 -5.32 -2.99
N LEU A 15 3.83 -6.37 -2.28
CA LEU A 15 5.17 -6.45 -1.72
C LEU A 15 6.23 -6.50 -2.83
N ASP A 16 5.99 -7.28 -3.89
CA ASP A 16 6.90 -7.38 -5.04
C ASP A 16 6.94 -6.06 -5.82
N ILE A 17 5.76 -5.48 -6.13
CA ILE A 17 5.65 -4.20 -6.85
C ILE A 17 6.38 -3.07 -6.10
N ARG A 18 6.30 -3.07 -4.77
CA ARG A 18 6.95 -2.08 -3.91
C ARG A 18 8.38 -2.45 -3.51
N ALA A 19 8.90 -3.59 -3.99
CA ALA A 19 10.18 -4.15 -3.58
C ALA A 19 10.34 -4.13 -2.04
N TRP A 20 9.29 -4.61 -1.32
CA TRP A 20 9.25 -4.59 0.13
C TRP A 20 9.37 -5.99 0.70
N GLY A 21 10.55 -6.33 1.17
CA GLY A 21 10.82 -7.63 1.78
C GLY A 21 10.18 -7.79 3.16
N LEU A 22 10.14 -9.02 3.63
CA LEU A 22 9.82 -9.36 5.01
C LEU A 22 11.11 -9.47 5.84
N LYS A 23 11.06 -9.00 7.07
CA LYS A 23 12.10 -9.22 8.08
C LYS A 23 11.88 -10.56 8.80
N ASP A 24 10.63 -10.91 9.05
CA ASP A 24 10.24 -12.13 9.76
C ASP A 24 8.82 -12.57 9.34
N GLY A 25 8.55 -13.87 9.49
CA GLY A 25 7.24 -14.44 9.17
C GLY A 25 7.02 -14.71 7.68
N VAL A 26 5.77 -14.67 7.25
CA VAL A 26 5.33 -14.97 5.88
C VAL A 26 4.34 -13.93 5.38
N ALA A 27 4.30 -13.72 4.06
CA ALA A 27 3.27 -12.90 3.42
C ALA A 27 1.91 -13.63 3.39
N PHE A 28 0.82 -12.87 3.31
CA PHE A 28 -0.49 -13.45 3.03
C PHE A 28 -0.59 -13.82 1.53
N THR A 29 -1.47 -14.77 1.26
CA THR A 29 -1.64 -15.40 -0.05
C THR A 29 -2.97 -15.00 -0.70
N ASP A 30 -3.18 -15.40 -1.96
CA ASP A 30 -4.48 -15.24 -2.64
C ASP A 30 -5.60 -16.01 -1.92
N ALA A 31 -5.28 -17.10 -1.22
CA ALA A 31 -6.25 -17.81 -0.38
C ALA A 31 -6.69 -16.93 0.80
N ASP A 32 -5.78 -16.18 1.42
CA ASP A 32 -6.12 -15.24 2.49
C ASP A 32 -6.96 -14.07 1.97
N VAL A 33 -6.67 -13.61 0.75
CA VAL A 33 -7.50 -12.59 0.06
C VAL A 33 -8.90 -13.12 -0.18
N THR A 34 -9.03 -14.32 -0.75
CA THR A 34 -10.34 -14.92 -1.05
C THR A 34 -11.18 -15.15 0.21
N ALA A 35 -10.54 -15.52 1.31
CA ALA A 35 -11.19 -15.75 2.60
C ALA A 35 -11.45 -14.48 3.43
N ALA A 36 -11.05 -13.29 2.94
CA ALA A 36 -11.01 -12.06 3.73
C ALA A 36 -10.41 -12.30 5.13
N ALA A 37 -9.24 -12.98 5.15
CA ALA A 37 -8.61 -13.46 6.36
C ALA A 37 -8.14 -12.30 7.24
N LYS A 38 -8.36 -12.40 8.56
CA LYS A 38 -7.92 -11.40 9.55
C LYS A 38 -6.46 -11.63 9.91
N VAL A 39 -5.59 -11.51 8.93
CA VAL A 39 -4.13 -11.60 9.07
C VAL A 39 -3.50 -10.28 8.68
N CYS A 40 -2.33 -9.97 9.24
CA CYS A 40 -1.65 -8.72 8.93
C CYS A 40 -0.13 -8.86 8.97
N LEU A 41 0.52 -7.94 8.25
CA LEU A 41 1.95 -7.67 8.30
C LEU A 41 2.14 -6.32 8.99
N LEU A 42 3.12 -6.22 9.86
CA LEU A 42 3.42 -5.01 10.61
C LEU A 42 4.67 -4.32 10.07
N GLY A 43 4.61 -3.02 9.87
CA GLY A 43 5.79 -2.20 9.69
C GLY A 43 6.59 -2.06 10.97
N GLN A 44 7.88 -1.75 10.86
CA GLN A 44 8.80 -1.78 12.01
C GLN A 44 8.44 -0.75 13.08
N THR A 45 7.94 0.43 12.70
CA THR A 45 7.48 1.46 13.65
C THR A 45 6.30 0.98 14.49
N VAL A 46 5.35 0.26 13.87
CA VAL A 46 4.22 -0.33 14.59
C VAL A 46 4.70 -1.38 15.59
N VAL A 47 5.66 -2.24 15.19
CA VAL A 47 6.25 -3.24 16.08
C VAL A 47 6.92 -2.57 17.28
N ASN A 48 7.73 -1.55 17.06
CA ASN A 48 8.46 -0.85 18.12
C ASN A 48 7.54 -0.16 19.14
N ASN A 49 6.33 0.22 18.73
CA ASN A 49 5.37 0.91 19.59
C ASN A 49 4.35 -0.01 20.27
N LEU A 50 4.06 -1.19 19.70
CA LEU A 50 3.07 -2.12 20.24
C LEU A 50 3.67 -3.28 21.05
N PHE A 51 4.95 -3.60 20.82
CA PHE A 51 5.60 -4.75 21.45
C PHE A 51 6.81 -4.31 22.27
N ILE A 52 7.14 -5.08 23.30
CA ILE A 52 8.33 -4.85 24.11
C ILE A 52 9.57 -5.28 23.30
N ALA A 53 10.68 -4.57 23.49
CA ALA A 53 11.92 -4.90 22.81
C ALA A 53 12.32 -6.38 23.00
N GLY A 54 12.51 -7.09 21.89
CA GLY A 54 12.84 -8.53 21.88
C GLY A 54 11.62 -9.47 21.87
N GLU A 55 10.39 -8.94 21.99
CA GLU A 55 9.18 -9.74 21.82
C GLU A 55 8.96 -10.08 20.34
N ASN A 56 8.64 -11.34 20.04
CA ASN A 56 8.28 -11.73 18.68
C ASN A 56 6.82 -11.41 18.39
N PRO A 57 6.52 -10.48 17.46
CA PRO A 57 5.14 -10.15 17.12
C PRO A 57 4.43 -11.21 16.27
N VAL A 58 5.17 -12.07 15.57
CA VAL A 58 4.60 -13.10 14.69
C VAL A 58 3.83 -14.13 15.50
N GLY A 59 2.59 -14.38 15.12
CA GLY A 59 1.64 -15.24 15.83
C GLY A 59 0.79 -14.52 16.88
N GLN A 60 1.15 -13.31 17.28
CA GLN A 60 0.39 -12.50 18.24
C GLN A 60 -0.90 -11.94 17.60
N ILE A 61 -1.84 -11.52 18.45
CA ILE A 61 -3.11 -10.91 18.02
C ILE A 61 -3.10 -9.44 18.40
N ILE A 62 -3.22 -8.58 17.40
CA ILE A 62 -3.48 -7.15 17.59
C ILE A 62 -4.94 -6.83 17.29
N ARG A 63 -5.42 -5.67 17.74
CA ARG A 63 -6.79 -5.23 17.47
C ARG A 63 -6.79 -3.88 16.74
N PHE A 64 -7.46 -3.84 15.60
CA PHE A 64 -7.75 -2.61 14.88
C PHE A 64 -9.29 -2.42 14.84
N ASN A 65 -9.77 -1.27 15.29
CA ASN A 65 -11.22 -1.00 15.41
C ASN A 65 -11.98 -2.12 16.12
N LYS A 66 -11.42 -2.70 17.19
CA LYS A 66 -11.95 -3.84 17.96
C LYS A 66 -11.92 -5.18 17.19
N ILE A 67 -11.53 -5.21 15.94
CA ILE A 67 -11.40 -6.43 15.13
C ILE A 67 -10.04 -7.06 15.41
N PRO A 68 -9.97 -8.34 15.79
CA PRO A 68 -8.70 -9.03 16.00
C PRO A 68 -8.04 -9.41 14.67
N PHE A 69 -6.73 -9.14 14.57
CA PHE A 69 -5.87 -9.57 13.45
C PHE A 69 -4.72 -10.39 14.01
N ARG A 70 -4.43 -11.51 13.36
CA ARG A 70 -3.23 -12.29 13.66
C ARG A 70 -2.05 -11.73 12.86
N VAL A 71 -0.99 -11.38 13.54
CA VAL A 71 0.27 -10.99 12.93
C VAL A 71 0.92 -12.23 12.32
N ILE A 72 1.16 -12.23 11.02
CA ILE A 72 1.81 -13.34 10.29
C ILE A 72 3.20 -12.98 9.80
N GLY A 73 3.58 -11.71 9.81
CA GLY A 73 4.91 -11.28 9.44
C GLY A 73 5.21 -9.84 9.82
N VAL A 74 6.46 -9.48 9.73
CA VAL A 74 7.02 -8.15 9.95
C VAL A 74 7.72 -7.71 8.69
N LEU A 75 7.42 -6.50 8.23
CA LEU A 75 8.05 -5.90 7.06
C LEU A 75 9.50 -5.51 7.34
N ALA A 76 10.35 -5.62 6.33
CA ALA A 76 11.68 -5.05 6.39
C ALA A 76 11.58 -3.53 6.51
N GLN A 77 12.47 -2.93 7.31
CA GLN A 77 12.50 -1.50 7.52
C GLN A 77 12.84 -0.75 6.21
N LYS A 78 12.05 0.26 5.87
CA LYS A 78 12.28 1.17 4.75
C LYS A 78 12.75 2.56 5.19
N GLY A 79 12.39 2.97 6.40
CA GLY A 79 12.64 4.31 6.90
C GLY A 79 11.73 5.37 6.28
N GLU A 80 12.21 6.60 6.26
CA GLU A 80 11.48 7.72 5.69
C GLU A 80 11.56 7.75 4.16
N ASN A 81 10.47 8.18 3.52
CA ASN A 81 10.46 8.45 2.09
C ASN A 81 11.15 9.79 1.79
N ALA A 82 11.26 10.15 0.49
CA ALA A 82 11.86 11.42 0.06
C ALA A 82 11.16 12.67 0.63
N PHE A 83 10.00 12.51 1.25
CA PHE A 83 9.17 13.57 1.83
C PHE A 83 9.24 13.60 3.37
N GLY A 84 10.13 12.82 3.98
CA GLY A 84 10.27 12.72 5.43
C GLY A 84 9.12 11.98 6.12
N GLN A 85 8.30 11.23 5.39
CA GLN A 85 7.23 10.43 5.97
C GLN A 85 7.74 9.03 6.30
N ASP A 86 7.47 8.58 7.52
CA ASP A 86 7.79 7.23 7.95
C ASP A 86 6.95 6.21 7.17
N GLN A 87 7.62 5.37 6.37
CA GLN A 87 6.96 4.30 5.62
C GLN A 87 6.67 3.08 6.49
N ASP A 88 7.34 2.96 7.63
CA ASP A 88 7.27 1.81 8.52
C ASP A 88 6.12 1.88 9.53
N ASP A 89 5.40 3.02 9.61
CA ASP A 89 4.20 3.17 10.44
C ASP A 89 2.94 2.74 9.69
N ILE A 90 2.85 1.45 9.38
CA ILE A 90 1.79 0.87 8.57
C ILE A 90 1.47 -0.57 8.98
N ILE A 91 0.22 -0.96 8.79
CA ILE A 91 -0.26 -2.35 8.86
C ILE A 91 -0.78 -2.72 7.47
N LEU A 92 -0.27 -3.80 6.89
CA LEU A 92 -0.78 -4.36 5.64
C LEU A 92 -1.66 -5.59 5.92
N THR A 93 -2.77 -5.69 5.23
CA THR A 93 -3.72 -6.81 5.33
C THR A 93 -4.32 -7.09 3.95
N PRO A 94 -4.95 -8.26 3.70
CA PRO A 94 -5.65 -8.49 2.45
C PRO A 94 -6.69 -7.40 2.18
N TYR A 95 -6.74 -6.88 0.95
CA TYR A 95 -7.65 -5.78 0.59
C TYR A 95 -9.13 -6.14 0.82
N THR A 96 -9.51 -7.39 0.60
CA THR A 96 -10.87 -7.88 0.88
C THR A 96 -11.25 -7.77 2.34
N THR A 97 -10.27 -7.98 3.25
CA THR A 97 -10.48 -7.81 4.68
C THR A 97 -10.80 -6.36 5.03
N VAL A 98 -10.11 -5.39 4.41
CA VAL A 98 -10.42 -3.96 4.60
C VAL A 98 -11.78 -3.62 4.01
N GLN A 99 -12.05 -4.09 2.80
CA GLN A 99 -13.31 -3.83 2.11
C GLN A 99 -14.52 -4.35 2.90
N GLU A 100 -14.47 -5.61 3.33
CA GLU A 100 -15.62 -6.27 3.97
C GLU A 100 -15.75 -5.98 5.47
N ARG A 101 -14.63 -5.85 6.18
CA ARG A 101 -14.62 -5.81 7.65
C ARG A 101 -14.42 -4.41 8.22
N ILE A 102 -13.83 -3.48 7.48
CA ILE A 102 -13.46 -2.16 8.00
C ILE A 102 -14.26 -1.05 7.32
N LEU A 103 -14.26 -1.01 5.98
CA LEU A 103 -14.83 0.11 5.23
C LEU A 103 -16.21 -0.17 4.63
N SER A 104 -16.62 -1.43 4.51
CA SER A 104 -17.87 -1.83 3.81
C SER A 104 -17.97 -1.21 2.41
N THR A 105 -16.91 -1.34 1.62
CA THR A 105 -16.78 -0.79 0.26
C THR A 105 -16.35 -1.87 -0.72
N ILE A 106 -16.66 -1.67 -2.00
CA ILE A 106 -16.19 -2.54 -3.09
C ILE A 106 -15.17 -1.82 -3.99
N TYR A 107 -14.89 -0.55 -3.72
CA TYR A 107 -14.04 0.28 -4.56
C TYR A 107 -12.58 0.21 -4.14
N PHE A 108 -11.69 0.31 -5.12
CA PHE A 108 -10.26 0.51 -4.92
C PHE A 108 -9.94 2.00 -4.98
N GLN A 109 -9.08 2.46 -4.08
CA GLN A 109 -8.60 3.83 -4.08
C GLN A 109 -7.41 4.02 -5.00
N ASN A 110 -6.52 3.01 -5.04
CA ASN A 110 -5.30 3.04 -5.83
C ASN A 110 -5.02 1.67 -6.43
N ILE A 111 -4.44 1.68 -7.62
CA ILE A 111 -3.86 0.50 -8.29
C ILE A 111 -2.38 0.80 -8.51
N TYR A 112 -1.53 -0.06 -7.98
CA TYR A 112 -0.08 0.02 -8.18
C TYR A 112 0.33 -0.94 -9.28
N VAL A 113 1.15 -0.45 -10.21
CA VAL A 113 1.66 -1.23 -11.35
C VAL A 113 3.16 -1.04 -11.42
N SER A 114 3.89 -2.11 -11.73
CA SER A 114 5.32 -2.05 -12.03
C SER A 114 5.53 -2.28 -13.52
N ALA A 115 6.19 -1.34 -14.19
CA ALA A 115 6.67 -1.53 -15.55
C ALA A 115 7.89 -2.48 -15.57
N LEU A 116 8.09 -3.18 -16.66
CA LEU A 116 9.24 -4.09 -16.82
C LEU A 116 10.58 -3.36 -16.75
N ASN A 117 10.63 -2.14 -17.27
CA ASN A 117 11.76 -1.23 -17.22
C ASN A 117 11.28 0.20 -17.50
N GLU A 118 12.17 1.16 -17.30
CA GLU A 118 11.87 2.59 -17.45
C GLU A 118 11.48 2.97 -18.90
N GLN A 119 12.07 2.32 -19.92
CA GLN A 119 11.84 2.64 -21.32
C GLN A 119 10.42 2.30 -21.80
N VAL A 120 9.71 1.40 -21.10
CA VAL A 120 8.33 1.03 -21.46
C VAL A 120 7.28 1.73 -20.59
N THR A 121 7.68 2.64 -19.70
CA THR A 121 6.77 3.32 -18.78
C THR A 121 5.66 4.07 -19.51
N ASP A 122 6.01 4.87 -20.54
CA ASP A 122 5.00 5.63 -21.31
C ASP A 122 4.02 4.72 -22.04
N ALA A 123 4.53 3.62 -22.62
CA ALA A 123 3.68 2.63 -23.27
C ALA A 123 2.73 1.96 -22.25
N ALA A 124 3.22 1.63 -21.05
CA ALA A 124 2.42 1.07 -19.98
C ALA A 124 1.33 2.06 -19.51
N VAL A 125 1.64 3.35 -19.37
CA VAL A 125 0.67 4.39 -19.02
C VAL A 125 -0.44 4.48 -20.07
N ALA A 126 -0.08 4.46 -21.37
CA ALA A 126 -1.05 4.49 -22.45
C ALA A 126 -1.97 3.25 -22.45
N GLU A 127 -1.39 2.06 -22.24
CA GLU A 127 -2.15 0.80 -22.17
C GLU A 127 -3.09 0.77 -20.95
N ILE A 128 -2.61 1.15 -19.78
CA ILE A 128 -3.43 1.25 -18.55
C ILE A 128 -4.61 2.20 -18.79
N SER A 129 -4.35 3.38 -19.36
CA SER A 129 -5.40 4.35 -19.66
C SER A 129 -6.45 3.78 -20.62
N GLN A 130 -6.04 3.08 -21.64
CA GLN A 130 -6.96 2.43 -22.59
C GLN A 130 -7.80 1.33 -21.91
N ILE A 131 -7.19 0.51 -21.08
CA ILE A 131 -7.89 -0.55 -20.32
C ILE A 131 -8.92 0.07 -19.37
N LEU A 132 -8.53 1.09 -18.60
CA LEU A 132 -9.43 1.74 -17.67
C LEU A 132 -10.59 2.45 -18.38
N ARG A 133 -10.34 3.18 -19.46
CA ARG A 133 -11.41 3.79 -20.27
C ARG A 133 -12.40 2.75 -20.78
N SER A 134 -11.89 1.61 -21.27
CA SER A 134 -12.72 0.50 -21.74
C SER A 134 -13.54 -0.12 -20.60
N THR A 135 -12.91 -0.39 -19.47
CA THR A 135 -13.58 -1.01 -18.29
C THR A 135 -14.63 -0.08 -17.67
N HIS A 136 -14.36 1.22 -17.64
CA HIS A 136 -15.31 2.25 -17.16
C HIS A 136 -16.33 2.66 -18.22
N ARG A 137 -16.25 2.08 -19.44
CA ARG A 137 -17.15 2.36 -20.58
C ARG A 137 -17.19 3.85 -20.97
N LEU A 138 -16.07 4.53 -20.86
CA LEU A 138 -15.94 5.93 -21.25
C LEU A 138 -15.97 6.06 -22.78
N LYS A 139 -16.71 7.07 -23.27
CA LYS A 139 -16.73 7.41 -24.69
C LYS A 139 -15.44 8.16 -25.06
N PRO A 140 -15.08 8.21 -26.36
CA PRO A 140 -13.89 8.97 -26.80
C PRO A 140 -13.86 10.44 -26.37
N THR A 141 -15.04 11.06 -26.18
CA THR A 141 -15.21 12.45 -25.78
C THR A 141 -15.32 12.66 -24.27
N ASP A 142 -15.42 11.58 -23.49
CA ASP A 142 -15.57 11.69 -22.03
C ASP A 142 -14.22 11.99 -21.37
N ILE A 143 -14.26 12.78 -20.32
CA ILE A 143 -13.09 13.06 -19.46
C ILE A 143 -12.81 11.79 -18.63
N ASP A 144 -11.54 11.50 -18.41
CA ASP A 144 -11.14 10.38 -17.57
C ASP A 144 -11.58 10.60 -16.12
N ASP A 145 -12.17 9.58 -15.51
CA ASP A 145 -12.56 9.53 -14.10
C ASP A 145 -11.47 8.92 -13.21
N PHE A 146 -10.27 8.77 -13.75
CA PHE A 146 -9.09 8.25 -13.09
C PHE A 146 -7.86 9.11 -13.46
N ALA A 147 -6.78 8.96 -12.70
CA ALA A 147 -5.48 9.56 -13.00
C ALA A 147 -4.39 8.49 -12.95
N VAL A 148 -3.62 8.38 -14.02
CA VAL A 148 -2.39 7.57 -14.06
C VAL A 148 -1.22 8.51 -13.78
N ARG A 149 -0.36 8.16 -12.83
CA ARG A 149 0.81 8.95 -12.46
C ARG A 149 2.03 8.06 -12.40
N THR A 150 3.12 8.51 -12.99
CA THR A 150 4.42 7.85 -12.87
C THR A 150 5.13 8.31 -11.60
N GLN A 151 6.10 7.51 -11.14
CA GLN A 151 6.97 7.88 -10.03
C GLN A 151 7.75 9.17 -10.32
N GLU A 152 8.18 9.33 -11.57
CA GLU A 152 8.93 10.51 -12.04
C GLU A 152 8.07 11.78 -11.97
N GLU A 153 6.82 11.73 -12.44
CA GLU A 153 5.90 12.86 -12.34
C GLU A 153 5.64 13.28 -10.89
N LEU A 154 5.53 12.31 -9.98
CA LEU A 154 5.36 12.60 -8.56
C LEU A 154 6.58 13.32 -7.99
N ILE A 155 7.79 12.85 -8.30
CA ILE A 155 9.05 13.47 -7.85
C ILE A 155 9.19 14.89 -8.44
N ASN A 156 8.92 15.08 -9.72
CA ASN A 156 9.02 16.37 -10.39
C ASN A 156 8.01 17.39 -9.85
N THR A 157 6.79 16.97 -9.59
CA THR A 157 5.76 17.84 -8.99
C THR A 157 6.19 18.33 -7.61
N PHE A 158 6.79 17.46 -6.82
CA PHE A 158 7.26 17.79 -5.48
C PHE A 158 8.48 18.72 -5.51
N SER A 159 9.44 18.45 -6.38
CA SER A 159 10.64 19.28 -6.54
C SER A 159 10.28 20.71 -6.94
N SER A 160 9.32 20.87 -7.85
CA SER A 160 8.84 22.17 -8.30
C SER A 160 8.14 22.94 -7.16
N THR A 161 7.36 22.24 -6.34
CA THR A 161 6.67 22.87 -5.18
C THR A 161 7.66 23.29 -4.09
N SER A 162 8.68 22.45 -3.81
CA SER A 162 9.75 22.77 -2.85
C SER A 162 10.58 23.99 -3.28
N GLN A 163 10.88 24.12 -4.57
CA GLN A 163 11.61 25.27 -5.11
C GLN A 163 10.80 26.57 -4.95
N LEU A 164 9.50 26.54 -5.17
CA LEU A 164 8.62 27.71 -4.97
C LEU A 164 8.58 28.16 -3.50
N LEU A 165 8.63 27.22 -2.55
CA LEU A 165 8.66 27.53 -1.12
C LEU A 165 10.01 28.07 -0.62
N THR A 166 11.10 27.79 -1.35
CA THR A 166 12.44 28.26 -0.98
C THR A 166 12.73 29.68 -1.50
N VAL A 167 11.94 30.21 -2.42
CA VAL A 167 12.08 31.55 -3.04
C VAL A 167 11.21 32.61 -2.33
N LEU A 168 10.42 32.24 -1.35
CA LEU A 168 9.64 33.11 -0.48
C LEU A 168 10.35 33.33 0.86
#